data_e2dd561c9acd4ce50bfdf309427511cc
#
_entry.id   e2dd561c9acd4ce50bfdf309427511cc
#
_cell.length_a   1.000
_cell.length_b   1.000
_cell.length_c   1.000
_cell.angle_alpha   90.00
_cell.angle_beta   90.00
_cell.angle_gamma   90.00
#
_symmetry.space_group_name_H-M   'P 1'
#
loop_
_entity.id
_entity.type
_entity.pdbx_description
1 polymer ?
#
loop_
_entity_poly.entity_id
_entity_poly.type
_entity_poly.pdbx_seq_one_letter_code
_entity_poly.pdbx_strand_id
1 'polypeptide(L)'
;MKDKNTIKQYIDQLRGYNTSRMYLNDFFHTWKESDDEIAATFAVAEILRGLRENNISSKVFDSGLGISLFRDNSTRTRFSFASACNLLGLEVQDLDEGKSQIAHGETVRETANMISFMADVIGIRDDMYIGKGYTYMKEVAESVEQGYKDGVLEQRPTLVNLQCDIDHPTQCMADMLHCINYFGGVDKLKGKKVAMTWAYSPSYGKPLSVPQGVIGLFTRFGMDVVLAHPEGYDVMPEVEQVAYENAKKSGGSFKKVNSMEEAFENADIVYPKSWASYAIMEERTKIVETGDKEALKALEQRCLQGNANYKNWECTEEMMAKTKDGKALYLHCLPADITGVSCKEGEVAASVFDRYRDPLYKQASFKPYIIAAMIFLSKFRNPADKLQSLLNEAKPRIK
;
A
#
# COMPACT_ATOMS: atom_id res chain seq x y z
N MET A 1 7.20 23.25 2.80
CA MET A 1 6.01 23.46 3.63
C MET A 1 4.91 24.03 2.75
N LYS A 2 3.74 23.40 2.73
CA LYS A 2 2.59 23.94 1.98
C LYS A 2 2.01 25.14 2.73
N ASP A 3 1.80 26.24 2.04
CA ASP A 3 1.10 27.38 2.61
C ASP A 3 -0.43 27.15 2.64
N LYS A 4 -1.17 28.01 3.31
CA LYS A 4 -2.63 27.92 3.42
C LYS A 4 -3.35 28.04 2.07
N ASN A 5 -2.76 28.77 1.10
CA ASN A 5 -3.33 28.89 -0.23
C ASN A 5 -3.23 27.57 -1.00
N THR A 6 -2.09 26.88 -0.90
CA THR A 6 -1.92 25.54 -1.47
C THR A 6 -2.91 24.54 -0.87
N ILE A 7 -3.12 24.59 0.45
CA ILE A 7 -4.13 23.72 1.10
C ILE A 7 -5.52 24.02 0.55
N LYS A 8 -5.88 25.29 0.39
CA LYS A 8 -7.16 25.71 -0.17
C LYS A 8 -7.35 25.21 -1.61
N GLN A 9 -6.30 25.28 -2.44
CA GLN A 9 -6.34 24.73 -3.80
C GLN A 9 -6.66 23.24 -3.82
N TYR A 10 -6.07 22.41 -2.92
CA TYR A 10 -6.43 21.01 -2.81
C TYR A 10 -7.88 20.79 -2.34
N ILE A 11 -8.39 21.65 -1.43
CA ILE A 11 -9.81 21.58 -1.02
C ILE A 11 -10.73 21.90 -2.21
N ASP A 12 -10.39 22.90 -3.02
CA ASP A 12 -11.16 23.26 -4.21
C ASP A 12 -11.13 22.15 -5.27
N GLN A 13 -9.97 21.50 -5.46
CA GLN A 13 -9.88 20.31 -6.32
C GLN A 13 -10.74 19.16 -5.80
N LEU A 14 -10.71 18.90 -4.49
CA LEU A 14 -11.51 17.84 -3.86
C LEU A 14 -13.02 18.03 -4.08
N ARG A 15 -13.53 19.27 -4.13
CA ARG A 15 -14.92 19.56 -4.46
C ARG A 15 -15.32 19.10 -5.87
N GLY A 16 -14.36 18.99 -6.78
CA GLY A 16 -14.59 18.53 -8.16
C GLY A 16 -14.66 17.01 -8.29
N TYR A 17 -14.27 16.24 -7.28
CA TYR A 17 -14.23 14.78 -7.33
C TYR A 17 -15.52 14.15 -6.79
N ASN A 18 -15.97 13.09 -7.43
CA ASN A 18 -17.10 12.29 -6.92
C ASN A 18 -16.60 11.30 -5.84
N THR A 19 -16.84 11.64 -4.58
CA THR A 19 -16.49 10.81 -3.42
C THR A 19 -17.68 10.11 -2.77
N SER A 20 -18.87 10.19 -3.38
CA SER A 20 -20.13 9.71 -2.78
C SER A 20 -20.10 8.23 -2.38
N ARG A 21 -19.38 7.41 -3.14
CA ARG A 21 -19.23 5.96 -2.90
C ARG A 21 -18.27 5.63 -1.77
N MET A 22 -17.39 6.57 -1.38
CA MET A 22 -16.44 6.35 -0.29
C MET A 22 -17.08 6.46 1.10
N TYR A 23 -18.18 7.21 1.23
CA TYR A 23 -18.85 7.41 2.51
C TYR A 23 -19.45 6.10 3.04
N LEU A 24 -19.09 5.72 4.27
CA LEU A 24 -19.43 4.45 4.92
C LEU A 24 -19.02 3.21 4.11
N ASN A 25 -17.96 3.31 3.33
CA ASN A 25 -17.42 2.21 2.54
C ASN A 25 -15.97 1.92 2.93
N ASP A 26 -15.48 0.76 2.52
CA ASP A 26 -14.17 0.23 2.83
C ASP A 26 -13.18 0.51 1.69
N PHE A 27 -11.89 0.56 1.99
CA PHE A 27 -10.85 0.70 0.98
C PHE A 27 -10.00 -0.58 0.91
N PHE A 28 -10.20 -1.39 -0.13
CA PHE A 28 -9.53 -2.69 -0.26
C PHE A 28 -8.50 -2.74 -1.38
N HIS A 29 -8.81 -2.32 -2.60
CA HIS A 29 -7.91 -2.40 -3.75
C HIS A 29 -7.91 -1.10 -4.53
N THR A 30 -6.72 -0.63 -4.91
CA THR A 30 -6.57 0.61 -5.67
C THR A 30 -7.27 0.56 -7.02
N TRP A 31 -7.31 -0.59 -7.69
CA TRP A 31 -7.93 -0.73 -9.01
C TRP A 31 -9.45 -0.91 -8.98
N LYS A 32 -10.05 -1.04 -7.80
CA LYS A 32 -11.52 -1.02 -7.64
C LYS A 32 -12.07 0.37 -7.38
N GLU A 33 -11.22 1.31 -6.99
CA GLU A 33 -11.59 2.70 -6.80
C GLU A 33 -11.61 3.43 -8.14
N SER A 34 -12.54 4.39 -8.30
CA SER A 34 -12.58 5.28 -9.46
C SER A 34 -11.36 6.23 -9.49
N ASP A 35 -11.16 6.88 -10.64
CA ASP A 35 -10.06 7.86 -10.76
C ASP A 35 -10.29 9.06 -9.82
N ASP A 36 -11.55 9.47 -9.61
CA ASP A 36 -11.93 10.52 -8.66
C ASP A 36 -11.64 10.11 -7.22
N GLU A 37 -11.93 8.88 -6.82
CA GLU A 37 -11.68 8.37 -5.46
C GLU A 37 -10.18 8.27 -5.15
N ILE A 38 -9.39 7.85 -6.12
CA ILE A 38 -7.92 7.87 -6.01
C ILE A 38 -7.39 9.30 -5.90
N ALA A 39 -7.86 10.22 -6.76
CA ALA A 39 -7.46 11.61 -6.74
C ALA A 39 -7.88 12.31 -5.44
N ALA A 40 -9.10 12.04 -4.96
CA ALA A 40 -9.60 12.55 -3.68
C ALA A 40 -8.74 12.07 -2.51
N THR A 41 -8.31 10.81 -2.51
CA THR A 41 -7.43 10.27 -1.46
C THR A 41 -6.09 11.01 -1.43
N PHE A 42 -5.48 11.30 -2.60
CA PHE A 42 -4.26 12.10 -2.65
C PHE A 42 -4.50 13.54 -2.19
N ALA A 43 -5.59 14.17 -2.61
CA ALA A 43 -5.91 15.54 -2.20
C ALA A 43 -6.09 15.65 -0.68
N VAL A 44 -6.87 14.74 -0.08
CA VAL A 44 -7.06 14.70 1.37
C VAL A 44 -5.75 14.44 2.12
N ALA A 45 -4.92 13.50 1.65
CA ALA A 45 -3.61 13.23 2.24
C ALA A 45 -2.71 14.48 2.23
N GLU A 46 -2.70 15.24 1.13
CA GLU A 46 -1.94 16.48 1.00
C GLU A 46 -2.49 17.61 1.86
N ILE A 47 -3.81 17.71 2.00
CA ILE A 47 -4.45 18.66 2.92
C ILE A 47 -4.07 18.35 4.37
N LEU A 48 -4.23 17.11 4.81
CA LEU A 48 -3.88 16.69 6.19
C LEU A 48 -2.40 16.92 6.49
N ARG A 49 -1.51 16.64 5.52
CA ARG A 49 -0.09 16.96 5.64
C ARG A 49 0.15 18.47 5.77
N GLY A 50 -0.50 19.26 4.93
CA GLY A 50 -0.41 20.73 4.96
C GLY A 50 -0.92 21.32 6.28
N LEU A 51 -2.04 20.83 6.82
CA LEU A 51 -2.55 21.24 8.12
C LEU A 51 -1.50 20.99 9.22
N ARG A 52 -0.91 19.79 9.26
CA ARG A 52 0.13 19.45 10.23
C ARG A 52 1.38 20.33 10.09
N GLU A 53 1.84 20.59 8.86
CA GLU A 53 2.99 21.46 8.58
C GLU A 53 2.76 22.90 9.05
N ASN A 54 1.51 23.36 9.08
CA ASN A 54 1.11 24.69 9.57
C ASN A 54 0.66 24.69 11.06
N ASN A 55 0.96 23.66 11.81
CA ASN A 55 0.55 23.50 13.21
C ASN A 55 -0.98 23.56 13.43
N ILE A 56 -1.77 23.17 12.43
CA ILE A 56 -3.23 23.11 12.51
C ILE A 56 -3.64 21.68 12.86
N SER A 57 -4.53 21.53 13.83
CA SER A 57 -5.11 20.24 14.22
C SER A 57 -6.04 19.73 13.15
N SER A 58 -5.87 18.46 12.77
CA SER A 58 -6.77 17.75 11.87
C SER A 58 -7.70 16.78 12.59
N LYS A 59 -7.80 16.88 13.92
CA LYS A 59 -8.71 16.06 14.71
C LYS A 59 -10.16 16.34 14.34
N VAL A 60 -10.87 15.26 14.00
CA VAL A 60 -12.30 15.25 13.68
C VAL A 60 -13.08 14.33 14.61
N PHE A 61 -12.37 13.56 15.43
CA PHE A 61 -12.89 12.77 16.52
C PHE A 61 -12.41 13.36 17.85
N ASP A 62 -13.33 13.56 18.76
CA ASP A 62 -13.00 13.94 20.15
C ASP A 62 -12.71 12.70 21.02
N SER A 63 -13.23 11.54 20.59
CA SER A 63 -12.99 10.22 21.15
C SER A 63 -13.22 9.17 20.07
N GLY A 64 -12.87 7.93 20.34
CA GLY A 64 -13.10 6.81 19.44
C GLY A 64 -11.87 5.92 19.31
N LEU A 65 -12.05 4.76 18.68
CA LEU A 65 -11.06 3.70 18.65
C LEU A 65 -10.81 3.22 17.22
N GLY A 66 -9.53 3.20 16.86
CA GLY A 66 -9.03 2.42 15.71
C GLY A 66 -8.48 1.08 16.21
N ILE A 67 -8.92 -0.03 15.61
CA ILE A 67 -8.39 -1.35 15.89
C ILE A 67 -7.50 -1.80 14.75
N SER A 68 -6.29 -2.27 15.04
CA SER A 68 -5.41 -2.89 14.05
C SER A 68 -5.29 -4.39 14.28
N LEU A 69 -5.33 -5.16 13.19
CA LEU A 69 -5.10 -6.59 13.18
C LEU A 69 -3.95 -6.91 12.22
N PHE A 70 -2.90 -7.52 12.73
CA PHE A 70 -1.70 -7.87 11.96
C PHE A 70 -1.42 -9.35 12.09
N ARG A 71 -1.63 -10.11 11.03
CA ARG A 71 -1.26 -11.54 10.93
C ARG A 71 0.17 -11.76 10.47
N ASP A 72 0.83 -10.71 10.01
CA ASP A 72 2.26 -10.73 9.73
C ASP A 72 2.97 -9.52 10.36
N ASN A 73 4.27 -9.67 10.63
CA ASN A 73 5.07 -8.64 11.28
C ASN A 73 5.22 -7.38 10.42
N SER A 74 4.97 -6.23 11.03
CA SER A 74 5.20 -4.94 10.39
C SER A 74 5.44 -3.83 11.39
N THR A 75 6.57 -3.17 11.28
CA THR A 75 6.86 -1.97 12.08
C THR A 75 6.21 -0.74 11.48
N ARG A 76 6.49 -0.44 10.21
CA ARG A 76 6.04 0.81 9.57
C ARG A 76 4.54 0.89 9.40
N THR A 77 3.89 -0.16 8.90
CA THR A 77 2.44 -0.12 8.65
C THR A 77 1.68 -0.02 9.97
N ARG A 78 2.14 -0.73 11.02
CA ARG A 78 1.57 -0.65 12.36
C ARG A 78 1.61 0.79 12.91
N PHE A 79 2.79 1.42 12.91
CA PHE A 79 2.93 2.80 13.36
C PHE A 79 2.29 3.83 12.41
N SER A 80 2.22 3.55 11.11
CA SER A 80 1.53 4.42 10.15
C SER A 80 0.02 4.44 10.39
N PHE A 81 -0.59 3.29 10.69
CA PHE A 81 -1.99 3.21 11.07
C PHE A 81 -2.25 3.94 12.39
N ALA A 82 -1.45 3.67 13.42
CA ALA A 82 -1.57 4.37 14.70
C ALA A 82 -1.42 5.89 14.56
N SER A 83 -0.45 6.34 13.76
CA SER A 83 -0.25 7.76 13.47
C SER A 83 -1.43 8.38 12.71
N ALA A 84 -2.02 7.66 11.76
CA ALA A 84 -3.18 8.11 11.00
C ALA A 84 -4.41 8.28 11.89
N CYS A 85 -4.71 7.29 12.72
CA CYS A 85 -5.80 7.34 13.69
C CYS A 85 -5.62 8.52 14.68
N ASN A 86 -4.43 8.65 15.27
CA ASN A 86 -4.13 9.72 16.20
C ASN A 86 -4.19 11.11 15.53
N LEU A 87 -3.78 11.22 14.27
CA LEU A 87 -3.89 12.48 13.50
C LEU A 87 -5.35 12.94 13.39
N LEU A 88 -6.29 12.00 13.28
CA LEU A 88 -7.72 12.27 13.21
C LEU A 88 -8.41 12.37 14.58
N GLY A 89 -7.74 11.97 15.66
CA GLY A 89 -8.26 12.06 17.03
C GLY A 89 -8.69 10.73 17.65
N LEU A 90 -8.47 9.61 16.95
CA LEU A 90 -8.75 8.27 17.46
C LEU A 90 -7.59 7.73 18.29
N GLU A 91 -7.89 6.96 19.33
CA GLU A 91 -6.94 6.08 19.98
C GLU A 91 -6.76 4.78 19.19
N VAL A 92 -5.71 4.00 19.50
CA VAL A 92 -5.44 2.75 18.77
C VAL A 92 -5.23 1.61 19.74
N GLN A 93 -5.91 0.50 19.45
CA GLN A 93 -5.70 -0.79 20.09
C GLN A 93 -5.30 -1.82 19.02
N ASP A 94 -4.24 -2.55 19.30
CA ASP A 94 -3.81 -3.66 18.45
C ASP A 94 -4.47 -4.96 18.91
N LEU A 95 -5.11 -5.67 17.99
CA LEU A 95 -5.75 -6.96 18.27
C LEU A 95 -4.73 -8.08 18.05
N ASP A 96 -4.34 -8.71 19.14
CA ASP A 96 -3.53 -9.93 19.15
C ASP A 96 -4.47 -11.16 19.16
N GLU A 97 -4.61 -11.83 18.01
CA GLU A 97 -5.49 -13.01 17.88
C GLU A 97 -5.11 -14.12 18.87
N GLY A 98 -3.80 -14.27 19.17
CA GLY A 98 -3.32 -15.27 20.13
C GLY A 98 -3.74 -15.01 21.58
N LYS A 99 -4.16 -13.77 21.90
CA LYS A 99 -4.66 -13.35 23.21
C LYS A 99 -6.15 -13.05 23.21
N SER A 100 -6.85 -13.38 22.15
CA SER A 100 -8.29 -13.15 21.99
C SER A 100 -9.06 -14.48 21.98
N GLN A 101 -10.39 -14.42 22.02
CA GLN A 101 -11.24 -15.61 21.92
C GLN A 101 -11.18 -16.26 20.54
N ILE A 102 -10.62 -15.61 19.53
CA ILE A 102 -10.33 -16.21 18.21
C ILE A 102 -9.48 -17.48 18.38
N ALA A 103 -8.50 -17.45 19.28
CA ALA A 103 -7.68 -18.62 19.61
C ALA A 103 -8.49 -19.79 20.22
N HIS A 104 -9.71 -19.55 20.69
CA HIS A 104 -10.61 -20.54 21.28
C HIS A 104 -11.84 -20.84 20.39
N GLY A 105 -11.82 -20.45 19.12
CA GLY A 105 -12.84 -20.80 18.13
C GLY A 105 -13.94 -19.77 17.93
N GLU A 106 -13.77 -18.52 18.39
CA GLU A 106 -14.66 -17.42 18.01
C GLU A 106 -14.65 -17.24 16.49
N THR A 107 -15.84 -17.15 15.90
CA THR A 107 -15.97 -17.01 14.45
C THR A 107 -15.61 -15.62 13.98
N VAL A 108 -15.23 -15.48 12.70
CA VAL A 108 -14.95 -14.16 12.08
C VAL A 108 -16.13 -13.22 12.26
N ARG A 109 -17.36 -13.72 12.08
CA ARG A 109 -18.59 -12.94 12.24
C ARG A 109 -18.77 -12.43 13.67
N GLU A 110 -18.53 -13.28 14.67
CA GLU A 110 -18.61 -12.89 16.08
C GLU A 110 -17.56 -11.83 16.40
N THR A 111 -16.29 -12.11 16.12
CA THR A 111 -15.21 -11.12 16.35
C THR A 111 -15.50 -9.80 15.68
N ALA A 112 -15.88 -9.82 14.38
CA ALA A 112 -16.15 -8.61 13.62
C ALA A 112 -17.23 -7.75 14.28
N ASN A 113 -18.35 -8.36 14.71
CA ASN A 113 -19.41 -7.61 15.40
C ASN A 113 -18.97 -7.15 16.80
N MET A 114 -18.29 -7.99 17.57
CA MET A 114 -17.86 -7.65 18.94
C MET A 114 -16.88 -6.46 18.98
N ILE A 115 -15.91 -6.41 18.07
CA ILE A 115 -14.99 -5.28 18.00
C ILE A 115 -15.63 -4.03 17.36
N SER A 116 -16.60 -4.21 16.47
CA SER A 116 -17.24 -3.13 15.72
C SER A 116 -18.13 -2.22 16.57
N PHE A 117 -18.68 -2.71 17.70
CA PHE A 117 -19.38 -1.85 18.65
C PHE A 117 -18.49 -0.73 19.20
N MET A 118 -17.19 -1.00 19.31
CA MET A 118 -16.22 -0.16 19.99
C MET A 118 -15.34 0.62 19.00
N ALA A 119 -15.32 0.23 17.72
CA ALA A 119 -14.38 0.76 16.75
C ALA A 119 -15.02 1.71 15.75
N ASP A 120 -14.32 2.77 15.40
CA ASP A 120 -14.61 3.63 14.25
C ASP A 120 -13.91 3.14 12.98
N VAL A 121 -12.76 2.49 13.15
CA VAL A 121 -11.90 2.01 12.05
C VAL A 121 -11.26 0.69 12.42
N ILE A 122 -11.20 -0.23 11.46
CA ILE A 122 -10.50 -1.49 11.59
C ILE A 122 -9.47 -1.58 10.44
N GLY A 123 -8.18 -1.58 10.80
CA GLY A 123 -7.09 -1.78 9.85
C GLY A 123 -6.62 -3.22 9.88
N ILE A 124 -6.63 -3.91 8.73
CA ILE A 124 -6.26 -5.33 8.65
C ILE A 124 -5.04 -5.50 7.74
N ARG A 125 -4.05 -6.25 8.22
CA ARG A 125 -2.95 -6.79 7.42
C ARG A 125 -2.95 -8.32 7.50
N ASP A 126 -3.12 -8.97 6.34
CA ASP A 126 -3.03 -10.41 6.16
C ASP A 126 -2.51 -10.72 4.74
N ASP A 127 -1.20 -10.82 4.59
CA ASP A 127 -0.53 -10.89 3.29
C ASP A 127 0.30 -12.17 3.07
N MET A 128 0.23 -13.12 4.00
CA MET A 128 1.11 -14.29 3.98
C MET A 128 0.70 -15.36 2.97
N TYR A 129 -0.61 -15.58 2.79
CA TYR A 129 -1.13 -16.71 2.02
C TYR A 129 -2.11 -16.24 0.96
N ILE A 130 -1.78 -16.50 -0.31
CA ILE A 130 -2.62 -16.13 -1.45
C ILE A 130 -4.00 -16.79 -1.34
N GLY A 131 -5.05 -16.03 -1.64
CA GLY A 131 -6.44 -16.46 -1.51
C GLY A 131 -7.02 -16.37 -0.10
N LYS A 132 -6.23 -16.04 0.93
CA LYS A 132 -6.69 -16.01 2.34
C LYS A 132 -6.93 -14.58 2.86
N GLY A 133 -5.95 -13.70 2.72
CA GLY A 133 -6.00 -12.39 3.37
C GLY A 133 -7.16 -11.51 2.89
N TYR A 134 -7.32 -11.37 1.60
CA TYR A 134 -8.44 -10.62 1.06
C TYR A 134 -9.80 -11.28 1.32
N THR A 135 -9.85 -12.62 1.28
CA THR A 135 -11.07 -13.39 1.62
C THR A 135 -11.49 -13.11 3.05
N TYR A 136 -10.56 -13.13 4.01
CA TYR A 136 -10.83 -12.77 5.40
C TYR A 136 -11.33 -11.33 5.54
N MET A 137 -10.68 -10.37 4.89
CA MET A 137 -11.13 -8.97 4.92
C MET A 137 -12.55 -8.80 4.39
N LYS A 138 -12.90 -9.51 3.33
CA LYS A 138 -14.28 -9.51 2.79
C LYS A 138 -15.28 -10.08 3.79
N GLU A 139 -14.95 -11.20 4.43
CA GLU A 139 -15.82 -11.81 5.43
C GLU A 139 -16.07 -10.87 6.62
N VAL A 140 -15.03 -10.17 7.09
CA VAL A 140 -15.16 -9.14 8.12
C VAL A 140 -16.06 -8.00 7.63
N ALA A 141 -15.85 -7.49 6.40
CA ALA A 141 -16.65 -6.40 5.84
C ALA A 141 -18.12 -6.77 5.68
N GLU A 142 -18.40 -7.96 5.17
CA GLU A 142 -19.76 -8.49 5.02
C GLU A 142 -20.45 -8.64 6.37
N SER A 143 -19.73 -9.11 7.39
CA SER A 143 -20.24 -9.26 8.76
C SER A 143 -20.55 -7.90 9.41
N VAL A 144 -19.67 -6.93 9.25
CA VAL A 144 -19.88 -5.54 9.72
C VAL A 144 -21.06 -4.89 9.00
N GLU A 145 -21.13 -5.02 7.69
CA GLU A 145 -22.23 -4.47 6.88
C GLU A 145 -23.58 -5.08 7.28
N GLN A 146 -23.63 -6.40 7.50
CA GLN A 146 -24.85 -7.07 7.93
C GLN A 146 -25.25 -6.61 9.33
N GLY A 147 -24.30 -6.57 10.29
CA GLY A 147 -24.57 -6.10 11.65
C GLY A 147 -25.09 -4.65 11.69
N TYR A 148 -24.57 -3.79 10.81
CA TYR A 148 -25.04 -2.42 10.69
C TYR A 148 -26.45 -2.34 10.09
N LYS A 149 -26.74 -3.09 9.03
CA LYS A 149 -28.10 -3.15 8.42
C LYS A 149 -29.15 -3.71 9.35
N ASP A 150 -28.80 -4.70 10.15
CA ASP A 150 -29.70 -5.33 11.12
C ASP A 150 -29.91 -4.47 12.39
N GLY A 151 -29.22 -3.33 12.49
CA GLY A 151 -29.30 -2.45 13.65
C GLY A 151 -28.60 -2.99 14.90
N VAL A 152 -27.76 -4.02 14.74
CA VAL A 152 -26.90 -4.55 15.81
C VAL A 152 -25.75 -3.58 16.10
N LEU A 153 -25.22 -2.94 15.06
CA LEU A 153 -24.21 -1.89 15.18
C LEU A 153 -24.86 -0.51 15.02
N GLU A 154 -24.67 0.38 16.00
CA GLU A 154 -25.15 1.75 15.94
C GLU A 154 -24.37 2.61 14.94
N GLN A 155 -23.10 2.23 14.69
CA GLN A 155 -22.22 2.84 13.69
C GLN A 155 -21.52 1.77 12.87
N ARG A 156 -21.16 2.11 11.63
CA ARG A 156 -20.38 1.25 10.77
C ARG A 156 -18.90 1.65 10.84
N PRO A 157 -18.02 0.81 11.42
CA PRO A 157 -16.59 1.05 11.31
C PRO A 157 -16.15 0.94 9.84
N THR A 158 -15.09 1.65 9.50
CA THR A 158 -14.46 1.56 8.18
C THR A 158 -13.36 0.51 8.22
N LEU A 159 -13.32 -0.38 7.23
CA LEU A 159 -12.21 -1.27 7.04
C LEU A 159 -11.18 -0.66 6.08
N VAL A 160 -9.91 -0.75 6.47
CA VAL A 160 -8.78 -0.33 5.65
C VAL A 160 -7.86 -1.52 5.43
N ASN A 161 -7.63 -1.86 4.16
CA ASN A 161 -6.63 -2.85 3.77
C ASN A 161 -5.22 -2.27 4.00
N LEU A 162 -4.59 -2.65 5.09
CA LEU A 162 -3.21 -2.23 5.41
C LEU A 162 -2.17 -2.97 4.56
N GLN A 163 -2.46 -4.19 4.18
CA GLN A 163 -1.86 -5.05 3.16
C GLN A 163 -2.59 -6.38 3.14
N CYS A 164 -3.07 -6.83 1.99
CA CYS A 164 -3.52 -8.20 1.81
C CYS A 164 -2.57 -8.98 0.90
N ASP A 165 -2.93 -10.22 0.64
CA ASP A 165 -2.22 -11.12 -0.27
C ASP A 165 -2.18 -10.63 -1.72
N ILE A 166 -3.15 -9.79 -2.13
CA ILE A 166 -3.33 -9.33 -3.52
C ILE A 166 -2.80 -7.91 -3.73
N ASP A 167 -3.11 -6.96 -2.83
CA ASP A 167 -2.77 -5.54 -2.96
C ASP A 167 -2.21 -4.97 -1.66
N HIS A 168 -1.35 -3.96 -1.80
CA HIS A 168 -0.89 -3.15 -0.68
C HIS A 168 -1.25 -1.66 -0.92
N PRO A 169 -2.55 -1.29 -0.86
CA PRO A 169 -3.03 0.03 -1.28
C PRO A 169 -2.37 1.17 -0.50
N THR A 170 -2.16 1.00 0.80
CA THR A 170 -1.52 2.03 1.63
C THR A 170 -0.06 2.28 1.27
N GLN A 171 0.64 1.29 0.71
CA GLN A 171 2.00 1.45 0.22
C GLN A 171 2.04 2.05 -1.17
N CYS A 172 1.39 1.41 -2.16
CA CYS A 172 1.49 1.87 -3.55
C CYS A 172 0.90 3.28 -3.74
N MET A 173 -0.13 3.66 -2.98
CA MET A 173 -0.62 5.05 -2.97
C MET A 173 0.37 6.02 -2.30
N ALA A 174 1.08 5.62 -1.24
CA ALA A 174 2.15 6.44 -0.66
C ALA A 174 3.32 6.61 -1.64
N ASP A 175 3.67 5.55 -2.36
CA ASP A 175 4.71 5.56 -3.39
C ASP A 175 4.33 6.49 -4.55
N MET A 176 3.07 6.40 -5.02
CA MET A 176 2.56 7.30 -6.06
C MET A 176 2.51 8.76 -5.59
N LEU A 177 2.07 9.02 -4.36
CA LEU A 177 2.06 10.37 -3.80
C LEU A 177 3.49 10.95 -3.67
N HIS A 178 4.47 10.09 -3.35
CA HIS A 178 5.88 10.47 -3.41
C HIS A 178 6.30 10.86 -4.82
N CYS A 179 5.96 10.06 -5.84
CA CYS A 179 6.24 10.36 -7.25
C CYS A 179 5.61 11.68 -7.68
N ILE A 180 4.33 11.92 -7.36
CA ILE A 180 3.62 13.17 -7.64
C ILE A 180 4.39 14.37 -7.07
N ASN A 181 4.83 14.27 -5.81
CA ASN A 181 5.61 15.35 -5.17
C ASN A 181 7.02 15.49 -5.76
N TYR A 182 7.68 14.38 -6.08
CA TYR A 182 9.05 14.39 -6.63
C TYR A 182 9.11 15.01 -8.03
N PHE A 183 8.17 14.65 -8.90
CA PHE A 183 8.11 15.16 -10.28
C PHE A 183 7.34 16.48 -10.42
N GLY A 184 6.66 16.95 -9.37
CA GLY A 184 6.02 18.27 -9.33
C GLY A 184 4.58 18.30 -9.85
N GLY A 185 3.87 17.18 -9.84
CA GLY A 185 2.45 17.12 -10.19
C GLY A 185 2.04 15.83 -10.90
N VAL A 186 0.75 15.55 -10.89
CA VAL A 186 0.17 14.36 -11.56
C VAL A 186 0.39 14.41 -13.08
N ASP A 187 0.25 15.59 -13.68
CA ASP A 187 0.45 15.82 -15.11
C ASP A 187 1.89 15.55 -15.58
N LYS A 188 2.86 15.57 -14.67
CA LYS A 188 4.27 15.28 -14.94
C LYS A 188 4.62 13.80 -14.96
N LEU A 189 3.66 12.94 -14.60
CA LEU A 189 3.85 11.50 -14.58
C LEU A 189 3.63 10.84 -15.95
N LYS A 190 2.80 11.45 -16.79
CA LYS A 190 2.48 10.91 -18.12
C LYS A 190 3.72 10.68 -18.96
N GLY A 191 3.85 9.47 -19.53
CA GLY A 191 4.99 9.06 -20.36
C GLY A 191 6.28 8.78 -19.59
N LYS A 192 6.27 8.82 -18.24
CA LYS A 192 7.41 8.36 -17.46
C LYS A 192 7.48 6.85 -17.44
N LYS A 193 8.68 6.31 -17.66
CA LYS A 193 8.93 4.88 -17.62
C LYS A 193 9.20 4.42 -16.21
N VAL A 194 8.46 3.39 -15.79
CA VAL A 194 8.57 2.73 -14.49
C VAL A 194 9.03 1.30 -14.68
N ALA A 195 10.15 0.93 -14.07
CA ALA A 195 10.64 -0.43 -14.03
C ALA A 195 10.27 -1.07 -12.67
N MET A 196 9.17 -1.83 -12.62
CA MET A 196 8.86 -2.71 -11.50
C MET A 196 9.55 -4.04 -11.75
N THR A 197 10.60 -4.35 -11.01
CA THR A 197 11.40 -5.54 -11.28
C THR A 197 11.47 -6.46 -10.07
N TRP A 198 11.47 -7.77 -10.35
CA TRP A 198 11.95 -8.73 -9.38
C TRP A 198 13.41 -8.39 -9.03
N ALA A 199 13.81 -8.70 -7.81
CA ALA A 199 15.19 -8.61 -7.35
C ALA A 199 15.50 -9.76 -6.41
N TYR A 200 16.76 -10.19 -6.40
CA TYR A 200 17.21 -11.32 -5.59
C TYR A 200 17.03 -11.06 -4.09
N SER A 201 16.61 -12.08 -3.38
CA SER A 201 16.54 -12.09 -1.91
C SER A 201 16.97 -13.44 -1.37
N PRO A 202 17.70 -13.48 -0.25
CA PRO A 202 18.01 -14.73 0.45
C PRO A 202 16.81 -15.33 1.21
N SER A 203 15.64 -14.69 1.16
CA SER A 203 14.39 -15.19 1.73
C SER A 203 13.42 -15.60 0.64
N TYR A 204 12.51 -16.54 0.96
CA TYR A 204 11.41 -16.91 0.09
C TYR A 204 10.08 -16.43 0.66
N GLY A 205 9.02 -16.49 -0.16
CA GLY A 205 7.65 -16.23 0.28
C GLY A 205 7.32 -14.77 0.56
N LYS A 206 8.12 -13.82 0.03
CA LYS A 206 7.74 -12.40 0.06
C LYS A 206 6.46 -12.17 -0.75
N PRO A 207 5.51 -11.32 -0.24
CA PRO A 207 4.19 -11.16 -0.85
C PRO A 207 4.22 -10.58 -2.26
N LEU A 208 3.21 -10.95 -3.07
CA LEU A 208 2.92 -10.42 -4.39
C LEU A 208 2.28 -9.03 -4.36
N SER A 209 1.68 -8.66 -3.24
CA SER A 209 0.85 -7.45 -3.13
C SER A 209 1.56 -6.14 -3.47
N VAL A 210 2.89 -6.06 -3.31
CA VAL A 210 3.64 -4.85 -3.66
C VAL A 210 3.81 -4.70 -5.17
N PRO A 211 4.40 -5.66 -5.91
CA PRO A 211 4.48 -5.53 -7.37
C PRO A 211 3.11 -5.40 -8.02
N GLN A 212 2.11 -6.13 -7.54
CA GLN A 212 0.73 -6.05 -8.03
C GLN A 212 0.10 -4.68 -7.80
N GLY A 213 0.23 -4.13 -6.60
CA GLY A 213 -0.25 -2.79 -6.29
C GLY A 213 0.43 -1.70 -7.13
N VAL A 214 1.75 -1.83 -7.39
CA VAL A 214 2.49 -0.89 -8.24
C VAL A 214 1.98 -0.94 -9.68
N ILE A 215 1.94 -2.12 -10.32
CA ILE A 215 1.49 -2.21 -11.71
C ILE A 215 0.01 -1.82 -11.86
N GLY A 216 -0.84 -2.20 -10.91
CA GLY A 216 -2.28 -1.86 -10.92
C GLY A 216 -2.55 -0.37 -10.77
N LEU A 217 -1.75 0.35 -9.96
CA LEU A 217 -1.96 1.77 -9.72
C LEU A 217 -1.20 2.65 -10.73
N PHE A 218 0.09 2.39 -10.98
CA PHE A 218 0.93 3.30 -11.77
C PHE A 218 0.47 3.39 -13.24
N THR A 219 -0.05 2.31 -13.80
CA THR A 219 -0.64 2.27 -15.14
C THR A 219 -1.86 3.20 -15.31
N ARG A 220 -2.48 3.67 -14.23
CA ARG A 220 -3.62 4.62 -14.28
C ARG A 220 -3.21 6.07 -14.57
N PHE A 221 -1.91 6.39 -14.50
CA PHE A 221 -1.40 7.76 -14.63
C PHE A 221 -0.72 8.05 -15.97
N GLY A 222 -1.02 7.25 -17.01
CA GLY A 222 -0.42 7.42 -18.33
C GLY A 222 1.08 7.13 -18.36
N MET A 223 1.58 6.36 -17.40
CA MET A 223 2.98 5.97 -17.31
C MET A 223 3.26 4.73 -18.16
N ASP A 224 4.51 4.55 -18.57
CA ASP A 224 4.98 3.36 -19.29
C ASP A 224 5.57 2.37 -18.26
N VAL A 225 4.76 1.41 -17.84
CA VAL A 225 5.12 0.46 -16.78
C VAL A 225 5.67 -0.83 -17.37
N VAL A 226 6.87 -1.21 -16.96
CA VAL A 226 7.52 -2.47 -17.33
C VAL A 226 7.61 -3.35 -16.10
N LEU A 227 6.94 -4.51 -16.13
CA LEU A 227 7.11 -5.56 -15.14
C LEU A 227 8.21 -6.50 -15.61
N ALA A 228 9.29 -6.64 -14.85
CA ALA A 228 10.41 -7.52 -15.20
C ALA A 228 10.66 -8.55 -14.10
N HIS A 229 10.77 -9.81 -14.49
CA HIS A 229 11.12 -10.91 -13.58
C HIS A 229 11.73 -12.08 -14.36
N PRO A 230 12.50 -12.98 -13.68
CA PRO A 230 12.94 -14.23 -14.30
C PRO A 230 11.73 -15.07 -14.73
N GLU A 231 11.92 -15.95 -15.69
CA GLU A 231 10.88 -16.92 -16.08
C GLU A 231 10.37 -17.71 -14.86
N GLY A 232 9.04 -17.85 -14.72
CA GLY A 232 8.41 -18.54 -13.62
C GLY A 232 8.19 -17.72 -12.36
N TYR A 233 8.55 -16.42 -12.34
CA TYR A 233 8.26 -15.52 -11.23
C TYR A 233 7.06 -14.60 -11.48
N ASP A 234 6.09 -15.10 -12.20
CA ASP A 234 4.88 -14.37 -12.58
C ASP A 234 4.06 -13.91 -11.35
N VAL A 235 3.41 -12.78 -11.50
CA VAL A 235 2.36 -12.28 -10.59
C VAL A 235 1.00 -12.85 -11.01
N MET A 236 -0.08 -12.47 -10.33
CA MET A 236 -1.43 -12.92 -10.68
C MET A 236 -1.83 -12.43 -12.08
N PRO A 237 -2.28 -13.33 -12.99
CA PRO A 237 -2.69 -12.95 -14.34
C PRO A 237 -3.80 -11.90 -14.37
N GLU A 238 -4.72 -11.95 -13.41
CA GLU A 238 -5.83 -10.99 -13.29
C GLU A 238 -5.32 -9.57 -13.03
N VAL A 239 -4.23 -9.42 -12.27
CA VAL A 239 -3.64 -8.11 -11.98
C VAL A 239 -2.82 -7.60 -13.18
N GLU A 240 -2.15 -8.48 -13.93
CA GLU A 240 -1.54 -8.10 -15.20
C GLU A 240 -2.59 -7.57 -16.18
N GLN A 241 -3.76 -8.22 -16.26
CA GLN A 241 -4.87 -7.75 -17.08
C GLN A 241 -5.38 -6.38 -16.65
N VAL A 242 -5.55 -6.16 -15.34
CA VAL A 242 -5.90 -4.84 -14.79
C VAL A 242 -4.88 -3.78 -15.20
N ALA A 243 -3.59 -4.08 -15.08
CA ALA A 243 -2.52 -3.15 -15.46
C ALA A 243 -2.58 -2.81 -16.97
N TYR A 244 -2.81 -3.79 -17.82
CA TYR A 244 -2.95 -3.61 -19.26
C TYR A 244 -4.16 -2.71 -19.61
N GLU A 245 -5.31 -2.97 -19.00
CA GLU A 245 -6.53 -2.17 -19.23
C GLU A 245 -6.38 -0.74 -18.75
N ASN A 246 -5.79 -0.55 -17.56
CA ASN A 246 -5.51 0.77 -17.01
C ASN A 246 -4.54 1.57 -17.89
N ALA A 247 -3.45 0.95 -18.35
CA ALA A 247 -2.49 1.58 -19.25
C ALA A 247 -3.17 2.03 -20.57
N LYS A 248 -3.98 1.16 -21.16
CA LYS A 248 -4.74 1.48 -22.37
C LYS A 248 -5.70 2.65 -22.16
N LYS A 249 -6.41 2.67 -21.02
CA LYS A 249 -7.38 3.73 -20.67
C LYS A 249 -6.68 5.07 -20.43
N SER A 250 -5.55 5.08 -19.75
CA SER A 250 -4.82 6.29 -19.37
C SER A 250 -3.92 6.87 -20.47
N GLY A 251 -3.68 6.10 -21.54
CA GLY A 251 -2.78 6.46 -22.64
C GLY A 251 -1.30 6.24 -22.33
N GLY A 252 -0.99 5.38 -21.36
CA GLY A 252 0.33 4.82 -21.11
C GLY A 252 0.52 3.44 -21.74
N SER A 253 1.50 2.68 -21.24
CA SER A 253 1.74 1.31 -21.67
C SER A 253 2.03 0.37 -20.50
N PHE A 254 1.75 -0.92 -20.70
CA PHE A 254 2.17 -1.98 -19.79
C PHE A 254 2.80 -3.11 -20.60
N LYS A 255 3.99 -3.55 -20.21
CA LYS A 255 4.64 -4.74 -20.81
C LYS A 255 5.34 -5.57 -19.74
N LYS A 256 5.48 -6.86 -20.04
CA LYS A 256 6.24 -7.83 -19.25
C LYS A 256 7.48 -8.25 -20.00
N VAL A 257 8.62 -8.34 -19.31
CA VAL A 257 9.91 -8.74 -19.85
C VAL A 257 10.66 -9.64 -18.86
N ASN A 258 11.64 -10.41 -19.35
CA ASN A 258 12.46 -11.30 -18.51
C ASN A 258 13.91 -10.79 -18.38
N SER A 259 14.09 -9.47 -18.41
CA SER A 259 15.39 -8.82 -18.25
C SER A 259 15.25 -7.55 -17.38
N MET A 260 15.97 -7.50 -16.26
CA MET A 260 16.06 -6.29 -15.45
C MET A 260 16.71 -5.16 -16.25
N GLU A 261 17.73 -5.47 -17.04
CA GLU A 261 18.44 -4.50 -17.89
C GLU A 261 17.49 -3.82 -18.88
N GLU A 262 16.67 -4.59 -19.60
CA GLU A 262 15.66 -4.06 -20.53
C GLU A 262 14.64 -3.15 -19.83
N ALA A 263 14.23 -3.53 -18.60
CA ALA A 263 13.31 -2.72 -17.82
C ALA A 263 13.95 -1.39 -17.36
N PHE A 264 15.21 -1.42 -16.94
CA PHE A 264 15.95 -0.26 -16.46
C PHE A 264 16.33 0.73 -17.57
N GLU A 265 16.48 0.27 -18.81
CA GLU A 265 16.89 1.13 -19.92
C GLU A 265 15.97 2.34 -20.06
N ASN A 266 16.56 3.56 -19.89
CA ASN A 266 15.87 4.85 -19.91
C ASN A 266 14.68 4.98 -18.92
N ALA A 267 14.64 4.18 -17.84
CA ALA A 267 13.61 4.30 -16.82
C ALA A 267 13.73 5.64 -16.04
N ASP A 268 12.60 6.30 -15.77
CA ASP A 268 12.51 7.47 -14.89
C ASP A 268 12.38 7.04 -13.42
N ILE A 269 11.81 5.85 -13.18
CA ILE A 269 11.57 5.25 -11.86
C ILE A 269 11.96 3.79 -11.90
N VAL A 270 12.64 3.30 -10.84
CA VAL A 270 12.95 1.89 -10.64
C VAL A 270 12.44 1.42 -9.28
N TYR A 271 11.86 0.23 -9.27
CA TYR A 271 11.32 -0.41 -8.07
C TYR A 271 11.76 -1.88 -8.01
N PRO A 272 13.02 -2.17 -7.65
CA PRO A 272 13.51 -3.53 -7.51
C PRO A 272 13.02 -4.12 -6.19
N LYS A 273 12.31 -5.25 -6.26
CA LYS A 273 11.70 -5.90 -5.09
C LYS A 273 11.56 -7.39 -5.30
N SER A 274 11.95 -8.18 -4.33
CA SER A 274 11.73 -9.63 -4.35
C SER A 274 10.28 -9.99 -4.06
N TRP A 275 9.80 -11.05 -4.73
CA TRP A 275 8.54 -11.73 -4.42
C TRP A 275 8.61 -13.21 -4.79
N ALA A 276 7.79 -14.04 -4.16
CA ALA A 276 7.56 -15.40 -4.62
C ALA A 276 6.55 -15.40 -5.78
N SER A 277 6.73 -16.30 -6.77
CA SER A 277 5.79 -16.38 -7.88
C SER A 277 4.38 -16.75 -7.43
N TYR A 278 3.38 -16.38 -8.22
CA TYR A 278 1.99 -16.73 -7.94
C TYR A 278 1.79 -18.23 -7.76
N ALA A 279 2.37 -19.06 -8.64
CA ALA A 279 2.29 -20.52 -8.54
C ALA A 279 2.88 -21.06 -7.22
N ILE A 280 4.01 -20.51 -6.77
CA ILE A 280 4.62 -20.88 -5.48
C ILE A 280 3.73 -20.45 -4.31
N MET A 281 3.12 -19.27 -4.40
CA MET A 281 2.21 -18.81 -3.33
C MET A 281 0.94 -19.65 -3.26
N GLU A 282 0.38 -20.10 -4.38
CA GLU A 282 -0.74 -21.04 -4.41
C GLU A 282 -0.35 -22.40 -3.81
N GLU A 283 0.80 -22.93 -4.19
CA GLU A 283 1.32 -24.20 -3.62
C GLU A 283 1.52 -24.08 -2.12
N ARG A 284 2.13 -22.98 -1.66
CA ARG A 284 2.32 -22.68 -0.23
C ARG A 284 1.00 -22.68 0.54
N THR A 285 -0.02 -22.01 0.02
CA THR A 285 -1.34 -21.95 0.64
C THR A 285 -1.93 -23.35 0.80
N LYS A 286 -1.88 -24.18 -0.27
CA LYS A 286 -2.38 -25.56 -0.24
C LYS A 286 -1.64 -26.44 0.79
N ILE A 287 -0.30 -26.32 0.86
CA ILE A 287 0.50 -27.08 1.85
C ILE A 287 0.14 -26.66 3.27
N VAL A 288 -0.01 -25.36 3.54
CA VAL A 288 -0.39 -24.87 4.88
C VAL A 288 -1.77 -25.37 5.30
N GLU A 289 -2.73 -25.47 4.37
CA GLU A 289 -4.06 -26.03 4.64
C GLU A 289 -4.02 -27.50 5.08
N THR A 290 -3.05 -28.26 4.59
CA THR A 290 -2.87 -29.66 5.01
C THR A 290 -2.13 -29.82 6.35
N GLY A 291 -1.47 -28.76 6.81
CA GLY A 291 -0.61 -28.78 8.00
C GLY A 291 0.71 -29.55 7.81
N ASP A 292 1.09 -29.86 6.57
CA ASP A 292 2.31 -30.63 6.24
C ASP A 292 3.56 -29.73 6.34
N LYS A 293 4.21 -29.78 7.51
CA LYS A 293 5.43 -29.01 7.81
C LYS A 293 6.65 -29.45 6.98
N GLU A 294 6.75 -30.71 6.61
CA GLU A 294 7.87 -31.23 5.82
C GLU A 294 7.74 -30.77 4.36
N ALA A 295 6.53 -30.83 3.80
CA ALA A 295 6.26 -30.27 2.47
C ALA A 295 6.55 -28.75 2.42
N LEU A 296 6.17 -28.01 3.47
CA LEU A 296 6.45 -26.57 3.54
C LEU A 296 7.96 -26.29 3.56
N LYS A 297 8.73 -27.05 4.33
CA LYS A 297 10.20 -26.95 4.37
C LYS A 297 10.84 -27.34 3.04
N ALA A 298 10.32 -28.37 2.37
CA ALA A 298 10.79 -28.76 1.04
C ALA A 298 10.53 -27.69 0.00
N LEU A 299 9.34 -27.04 0.05
CA LEU A 299 9.00 -25.91 -0.80
C LEU A 299 9.99 -24.72 -0.57
N GLU A 300 10.25 -24.37 0.68
CA GLU A 300 11.20 -23.33 1.03
C GLU A 300 12.59 -23.59 0.45
N GLN A 301 13.13 -24.79 0.64
CA GLN A 301 14.44 -25.17 0.11
C GLN A 301 14.47 -25.07 -1.42
N ARG A 302 13.44 -25.56 -2.12
CA ARG A 302 13.33 -25.48 -3.57
C ARG A 302 13.30 -24.01 -4.03
N CYS A 303 12.55 -23.15 -3.37
CA CYS A 303 12.46 -21.73 -3.72
C CYS A 303 13.81 -21.01 -3.52
N LEU A 304 14.50 -21.27 -2.40
CA LEU A 304 15.81 -20.67 -2.14
C LEU A 304 16.86 -21.12 -3.15
N GLN A 305 16.84 -22.40 -3.56
CA GLN A 305 17.71 -22.92 -4.62
C GLN A 305 17.38 -22.26 -5.97
N GLY A 306 16.10 -22.08 -6.28
CA GLY A 306 15.65 -21.39 -7.49
C GLY A 306 16.12 -19.92 -7.50
N ASN A 307 15.89 -19.19 -6.42
CA ASN A 307 16.33 -17.80 -6.28
C ASN A 307 17.84 -17.64 -6.46
N ALA A 308 18.64 -18.60 -5.98
CA ALA A 308 20.10 -18.54 -6.06
C ALA A 308 20.64 -18.52 -7.51
N ASN A 309 19.85 -18.93 -8.50
CA ASN A 309 20.21 -18.85 -9.92
C ASN A 309 20.12 -17.42 -10.47
N TYR A 310 19.49 -16.49 -9.75
CA TYR A 310 19.19 -15.13 -10.20
C TYR A 310 19.79 -14.04 -9.32
N LYS A 311 20.95 -14.31 -8.71
CA LYS A 311 21.67 -13.34 -7.86
C LYS A 311 22.10 -12.08 -8.62
N ASN A 312 22.22 -12.19 -9.96
CA ASN A 312 22.48 -11.05 -10.84
C ASN A 312 21.28 -10.09 -10.99
N TRP A 313 20.09 -10.45 -10.49
CA TRP A 313 18.95 -9.55 -10.41
C TRP A 313 19.09 -8.66 -9.15
N GLU A 314 20.07 -7.79 -9.19
CA GLU A 314 20.37 -6.81 -8.15
C GLU A 314 20.41 -5.40 -8.75
N CYS A 315 19.86 -4.42 -8.05
CA CYS A 315 19.96 -3.02 -8.42
C CYS A 315 21.36 -2.49 -8.08
N THR A 316 22.28 -2.62 -9.01
CA THR A 316 23.67 -2.16 -8.90
C THR A 316 23.88 -0.76 -9.49
N GLU A 317 25.07 -0.18 -9.31
CA GLU A 317 25.43 1.09 -9.96
C GLU A 317 25.44 0.98 -11.49
N GLU A 318 25.87 -0.17 -12.03
CA GLU A 318 25.83 -0.44 -13.47
C GLU A 318 24.39 -0.48 -13.99
N MET A 319 23.48 -1.08 -13.23
CA MET A 319 22.06 -1.09 -13.58
C MET A 319 21.47 0.31 -13.51
N MET A 320 21.78 1.09 -12.45
CA MET A 320 21.31 2.46 -12.34
C MET A 320 21.85 3.36 -13.47
N ALA A 321 23.07 3.13 -13.94
CA ALA A 321 23.66 3.88 -15.06
C ALA A 321 22.88 3.71 -16.39
N LYS A 322 22.10 2.63 -16.56
CA LYS A 322 21.23 2.39 -17.74
C LYS A 322 19.93 3.18 -17.71
N THR A 323 19.54 3.68 -16.55
CA THR A 323 18.34 4.50 -16.37
C THR A 323 18.50 5.86 -17.01
N LYS A 324 17.43 6.61 -17.11
CA LYS A 324 17.44 7.95 -17.68
C LYS A 324 18.44 8.86 -16.96
N ASP A 325 19.45 9.31 -17.69
CA ASP A 325 20.57 10.11 -17.18
C ASP A 325 21.31 9.45 -15.99
N GLY A 326 21.18 8.14 -15.79
CA GLY A 326 21.69 7.41 -14.62
C GLY A 326 21.08 7.86 -13.29
N LYS A 327 19.91 8.49 -13.30
CA LYS A 327 19.30 9.20 -12.15
C LYS A 327 17.84 8.85 -11.91
N ALA A 328 17.37 7.68 -12.34
CA ALA A 328 16.01 7.25 -12.03
C ALA A 328 15.72 7.33 -10.53
N LEU A 329 14.50 7.72 -10.18
CA LEU A 329 14.03 7.66 -8.80
C LEU A 329 13.95 6.19 -8.35
N TYR A 330 14.75 5.83 -7.34
CA TYR A 330 14.69 4.51 -6.73
C TYR A 330 13.60 4.47 -5.66
N LEU A 331 12.68 3.52 -5.79
CA LEU A 331 11.61 3.26 -4.82
C LEU A 331 11.78 1.88 -4.18
N HIS A 332 11.34 1.76 -2.93
CA HIS A 332 11.24 0.49 -2.24
C HIS A 332 10.23 0.57 -1.08
N CYS A 333 9.47 -0.50 -0.85
CA CYS A 333 8.52 -0.56 0.28
C CYS A 333 9.18 -0.75 1.64
N LEU A 334 10.49 -1.05 1.67
CA LEU A 334 11.27 -1.35 2.86
C LEU A 334 10.68 -2.48 3.75
N PRO A 335 11.51 -3.25 4.51
CA PRO A 335 12.98 -3.24 4.44
C PRO A 335 13.49 -3.76 3.10
N ALA A 336 14.62 -3.23 2.64
CA ALA A 336 15.34 -3.76 1.50
C ALA A 336 16.39 -4.76 1.97
N ASP A 337 16.62 -5.80 1.16
CA ASP A 337 17.78 -6.66 1.32
C ASP A 337 18.99 -5.97 0.67
N ILE A 338 19.82 -5.34 1.49
CA ILE A 338 20.95 -4.53 1.05
C ILE A 338 22.22 -5.39 1.07
N THR A 339 22.82 -5.61 -0.08
CA THR A 339 24.05 -6.39 -0.23
C THR A 339 25.17 -5.86 0.63
N GLY A 340 25.79 -6.76 1.40
CA GLY A 340 26.90 -6.45 2.32
C GLY A 340 26.50 -5.71 3.60
N VAL A 341 25.20 -5.41 3.80
CA VAL A 341 24.67 -4.70 4.98
C VAL A 341 23.66 -5.57 5.74
N SER A 342 22.49 -5.82 5.17
CA SER A 342 21.44 -6.64 5.80
C SER A 342 21.53 -8.12 5.40
N CYS A 343 22.22 -8.41 4.30
CA CYS A 343 22.45 -9.75 3.79
C CYS A 343 23.77 -9.79 2.98
N LYS A 344 24.24 -11.00 2.63
CA LYS A 344 25.44 -11.14 1.82
C LYS A 344 25.22 -10.69 0.37
N GLU A 345 24.09 -11.04 -0.20
CA GLU A 345 23.63 -10.71 -1.56
C GLU A 345 22.14 -10.42 -1.48
N GLY A 346 21.66 -9.35 -2.12
CA GLY A 346 20.29 -8.89 -1.95
C GLY A 346 19.70 -8.13 -3.14
N GLU A 347 18.67 -7.36 -2.86
CA GLU A 347 17.87 -6.62 -3.84
C GLU A 347 18.63 -5.41 -4.43
N VAL A 348 19.55 -4.83 -3.66
CA VAL A 348 20.21 -3.56 -4.00
C VAL A 348 21.61 -3.46 -3.40
N ALA A 349 22.52 -2.88 -4.17
CA ALA A 349 23.87 -2.54 -3.70
C ALA A 349 23.81 -1.43 -2.62
N ALA A 350 24.67 -1.51 -1.61
CA ALA A 350 24.72 -0.54 -0.52
C ALA A 350 24.91 0.90 -1.00
N SER A 351 25.76 1.13 -2.01
CA SER A 351 26.02 2.47 -2.57
C SER A 351 24.78 3.09 -3.21
N VAL A 352 23.98 2.29 -3.94
CA VAL A 352 22.71 2.72 -4.52
C VAL A 352 21.72 3.04 -3.41
N PHE A 353 21.56 2.15 -2.42
CA PHE A 353 20.65 2.38 -1.30
C PHE A 353 21.01 3.67 -0.54
N ASP A 354 22.27 3.88 -0.22
CA ASP A 354 22.73 5.08 0.51
C ASP A 354 22.47 6.37 -0.26
N ARG A 355 22.65 6.35 -1.58
CA ARG A 355 22.34 7.50 -2.45
C ARG A 355 20.87 7.90 -2.40
N TYR A 356 19.96 6.92 -2.30
CA TYR A 356 18.51 7.15 -2.30
C TYR A 356 17.87 7.05 -0.92
N ARG A 357 18.65 6.90 0.15
CA ARG A 357 18.15 6.74 1.53
C ARG A 357 17.16 7.83 1.94
N ASP A 358 17.50 9.09 1.71
CA ASP A 358 16.65 10.22 2.13
C ASP A 358 15.35 10.31 1.30
N PRO A 359 15.37 10.19 -0.05
CA PRO A 359 14.16 10.02 -0.85
C PRO A 359 13.28 8.84 -0.42
N LEU A 360 13.87 7.69 -0.07
CA LEU A 360 13.15 6.53 0.44
C LEU A 360 12.46 6.79 1.78
N TYR A 361 13.12 7.45 2.71
CA TYR A 361 12.50 7.83 3.98
C TYR A 361 11.40 8.85 3.78
N LYS A 362 11.56 9.75 2.80
CA LYS A 362 10.50 10.66 2.39
C LYS A 362 9.30 9.91 1.82
N GLN A 363 9.52 8.95 0.91
CA GLN A 363 8.49 8.05 0.39
C GLN A 363 7.69 7.39 1.52
N ALA A 364 8.38 6.77 2.49
CA ALA A 364 7.74 6.12 3.63
C ALA A 364 6.90 7.07 4.49
N SER A 365 7.24 8.36 4.55
CA SER A 365 6.55 9.36 5.37
C SER A 365 5.15 9.73 4.88
N PHE A 366 4.77 9.36 3.65
CA PHE A 366 3.43 9.63 3.12
C PHE A 366 2.36 8.63 3.60
N LYS A 367 2.76 7.42 4.01
CA LYS A 367 1.82 6.34 4.36
C LYS A 367 0.82 6.72 5.45
N PRO A 368 1.18 7.37 6.57
CA PRO A 368 0.20 7.79 7.57
C PRO A 368 -0.88 8.72 7.02
N TYR A 369 -0.52 9.61 6.09
CA TYR A 369 -1.49 10.55 5.50
C TYR A 369 -2.42 9.86 4.50
N ILE A 370 -1.93 8.87 3.75
CA ILE A 370 -2.77 8.04 2.88
C ILE A 370 -3.79 7.27 3.70
N ILE A 371 -3.37 6.61 4.77
CA ILE A 371 -4.29 5.89 5.68
C ILE A 371 -5.31 6.85 6.29
N ALA A 372 -4.85 8.00 6.79
CA ALA A 372 -5.75 9.02 7.35
C ALA A 372 -6.76 9.55 6.31
N ALA A 373 -6.35 9.70 5.05
CA ALA A 373 -7.23 10.11 3.96
C ALA A 373 -8.31 9.07 3.65
N MET A 374 -7.94 7.78 3.60
CA MET A 374 -8.89 6.66 3.43
C MET A 374 -9.95 6.68 4.55
N ILE A 375 -9.52 6.81 5.81
CA ILE A 375 -10.41 6.90 6.96
C ILE A 375 -11.31 8.15 6.86
N PHE A 376 -10.72 9.30 6.56
CA PHE A 376 -11.45 10.56 6.49
C PHE A 376 -12.57 10.54 5.43
N LEU A 377 -12.25 10.05 4.23
CA LEU A 377 -13.19 9.98 3.11
C LEU A 377 -14.35 9.03 3.38
N SER A 378 -14.15 7.99 4.18
CA SER A 378 -15.23 7.06 4.56
C SER A 378 -16.15 7.63 5.65
N LYS A 379 -15.72 8.66 6.39
CA LYS A 379 -16.49 9.23 7.52
C LYS A 379 -17.29 10.48 7.16
N PHE A 380 -16.97 11.16 6.06
CA PHE A 380 -17.60 12.42 5.71
C PHE A 380 -18.21 12.39 4.30
N ARG A 381 -19.52 12.65 4.20
CA ARG A 381 -20.23 12.81 2.89
C ARG A 381 -19.70 14.02 2.11
N ASN A 382 -19.35 15.10 2.83
CA ASN A 382 -18.83 16.34 2.29
C ASN A 382 -17.41 16.59 2.84
N PRO A 383 -16.40 15.80 2.40
CA PRO A 383 -15.07 15.87 2.99
C PRO A 383 -14.39 17.24 2.78
N ALA A 384 -14.64 17.90 1.66
CA ALA A 384 -14.07 19.21 1.36
C ALA A 384 -14.55 20.29 2.34
N ASP A 385 -15.84 20.30 2.70
CA ASP A 385 -16.39 21.28 3.63
C ASP A 385 -15.86 21.06 5.05
N LYS A 386 -15.72 19.79 5.46
CA LYS A 386 -15.11 19.47 6.76
C LYS A 386 -13.66 19.94 6.83
N LEU A 387 -12.87 19.72 5.78
CA LEU A 387 -11.48 20.19 5.70
C LEU A 387 -11.38 21.71 5.65
N GLN A 388 -12.31 22.38 4.95
CA GLN A 388 -12.38 23.84 4.95
C GLN A 388 -12.68 24.40 6.34
N SER A 389 -13.56 23.76 7.11
CA SER A 389 -13.85 24.14 8.50
C SER A 389 -12.59 24.04 9.37
N LEU A 390 -11.83 22.93 9.28
CA LEU A 390 -10.58 22.77 10.02
C LEU A 390 -9.55 23.85 9.66
N LEU A 391 -9.43 24.19 8.37
CA LEU A 391 -8.53 25.25 7.91
C LEU A 391 -8.94 26.63 8.43
N ASN A 392 -10.24 26.91 8.45
CA ASN A 392 -10.79 28.21 8.93
C ASN A 392 -10.65 28.36 10.45
N GLU A 393 -10.99 27.32 11.21
CA GLU A 393 -10.85 27.28 12.67
C GLU A 393 -9.39 27.39 13.10
N ALA A 394 -8.48 26.79 12.33
CA ALA A 394 -7.03 26.82 12.52
C ALA A 394 -6.58 26.53 13.97
N LYS A 395 -7.29 25.63 14.68
CA LYS A 395 -6.93 25.25 16.04
C LYS A 395 -5.49 24.73 16.08
N PRO A 396 -4.64 25.19 16.99
CA PRO A 396 -3.25 24.74 17.06
C PRO A 396 -3.18 23.27 17.46
N ARG A 397 -2.34 22.51 16.76
CA ARG A 397 -2.04 21.11 17.11
C ARG A 397 -1.11 21.02 18.33
N ILE A 398 -0.12 21.90 18.37
CA ILE A 398 0.82 22.05 19.49
C ILE A 398 0.48 23.39 20.16
N LYS A 399 0.15 23.34 21.45
CA LYS A 399 -0.21 24.50 22.27
C LYS A 399 1.02 25.14 22.88
#